data_134859368d4603c73b6c9f4438e6849a
#
_entry.id   134859368d4603c73b6c9f4438e6849a
#
_cell.length_a   1.000
_cell.length_b   1.000
_cell.length_c   1.000
_cell.angle_alpha   90.00
_cell.angle_beta   90.00
_cell.angle_gamma   90.00
#
_symmetry.space_group_name_H-M   'P 1'
#
loop_
_entity.id
_entity.type
_entity.pdbx_description
1 polymer ?
#
loop_
_entity_poly.entity_id
_entity_poly.type
_entity_poly.pdbx_seq_one_letter_code
_entity_poly.pdbx_strand_id
1 'polypeptide(L)'
;MKVSRRGDVNPFIVMDVMEAATRAEAARRHIIHMEVGQPGTPAPQAAREAVAAAMEAESLGYTGGLGLLALRKRIAQLYQDWYGVELNHERVVVTTGSSAGFTLAFTSLFDAGARVGIGSPGYPSYRAILKALSLETVLIECAAENRFQPVPSDLPSDLDGLLVASPANPSGTMFDRAGLEALIGATQDQGAAFISDEIYHGIDYDRPAVSALEVSDEVYVINSFS
;
A
#
# COMPACT_ATOMS: atom_id res chain seq x y z
N MET A 1 17.28 -2.21 29.12
CA MET A 1 16.13 -1.51 28.49
C MET A 1 15.00 -2.51 28.33
N LYS A 2 13.75 -2.14 28.67
CA LYS A 2 12.59 -3.05 28.45
C LYS A 2 12.21 -3.04 26.98
N VAL A 3 12.11 -4.20 26.34
CA VAL A 3 11.73 -4.36 24.94
C VAL A 3 10.34 -5.00 24.87
N SER A 4 9.48 -4.52 23.98
CA SER A 4 8.16 -5.10 23.72
C SER A 4 8.28 -6.34 22.82
N ARG A 5 7.44 -7.36 23.04
CA ARG A 5 7.31 -8.49 22.13
C ARG A 5 6.83 -8.09 20.73
N ARG A 6 6.14 -6.96 20.59
CA ARG A 6 5.74 -6.38 19.31
C ARG A 6 6.92 -5.96 18.43
N GLY A 7 8.07 -5.63 19.03
CA GLY A 7 9.30 -5.29 18.32
C GLY A 7 10.10 -6.51 17.83
N ASP A 8 9.67 -7.73 18.16
CA ASP A 8 10.30 -8.96 17.66
C ASP A 8 9.79 -9.27 16.23
N VAL A 9 10.08 -8.36 15.30
CA VAL A 9 9.79 -8.51 13.86
C VAL A 9 11.06 -8.93 13.12
N ASN A 10 10.88 -9.74 12.07
CA ASN A 10 12.00 -10.14 11.23
C ASN A 10 12.62 -8.92 10.55
N PRO A 11 13.95 -8.90 10.34
CA PRO A 11 14.62 -7.85 9.57
C PRO A 11 14.00 -7.72 8.18
N PHE A 12 13.95 -6.49 7.69
CA PHE A 12 13.60 -6.24 6.30
C PHE A 12 14.88 -6.37 5.45
N ILE A 13 15.12 -7.58 4.96
CA ILE A 13 16.38 -8.01 4.31
C ILE A 13 16.84 -7.03 3.21
N VAL A 14 15.92 -6.43 2.47
CA VAL A 14 16.24 -5.44 1.43
C VAL A 14 17.06 -4.27 1.99
N MET A 15 16.73 -3.79 3.19
CA MET A 15 17.46 -2.69 3.82
C MET A 15 18.88 -3.12 4.26
N ASP A 16 19.03 -4.36 4.73
CA ASP A 16 20.33 -4.91 5.09
C ASP A 16 21.22 -5.07 3.83
N VAL A 17 20.63 -5.47 2.70
CA VAL A 17 21.33 -5.57 1.41
C VAL A 17 21.76 -4.20 0.92
N MET A 18 20.88 -3.18 0.99
CA MET A 18 21.21 -1.79 0.65
C MET A 18 22.38 -1.26 1.48
N GLU A 19 22.36 -1.50 2.80
CA GLU A 19 23.43 -1.06 3.68
C GLU A 19 24.74 -1.79 3.36
N ALA A 20 24.70 -3.08 3.04
CA ALA A 20 25.86 -3.85 2.62
C ALA A 20 26.43 -3.33 1.28
N ALA A 21 25.56 -2.99 0.32
CA ALA A 21 25.95 -2.39 -0.95
C ALA A 21 26.64 -1.02 -0.73
N THR A 22 26.05 -0.14 0.06
CA THR A 22 26.60 1.18 0.41
C THR A 22 27.97 1.06 1.07
N ARG A 23 28.16 0.10 2.00
CA ARG A 23 29.47 -0.16 2.61
C ARG A 23 30.51 -0.64 1.58
N ALA A 24 30.09 -1.47 0.63
CA ALA A 24 30.99 -1.97 -0.42
C ALA A 24 31.41 -0.85 -1.39
N GLU A 25 30.50 0.06 -1.75
CA GLU A 25 30.80 1.26 -2.56
C GLU A 25 31.75 2.21 -1.84
N ALA A 26 31.54 2.45 -0.55
CA ALA A 26 32.46 3.25 0.27
C ALA A 26 33.88 2.63 0.28
N ALA A 27 34.00 1.30 0.15
CA ALA A 27 35.25 0.59 -0.04
C ALA A 27 35.76 0.57 -1.52
N ARG A 28 35.18 1.41 -2.38
CA ARG A 28 35.49 1.56 -3.83
C ARG A 28 35.27 0.30 -4.67
N ARG A 29 34.36 -0.58 -4.24
CA ARG A 29 33.89 -1.67 -5.09
C ARG A 29 32.84 -1.18 -6.05
N HIS A 30 32.84 -1.66 -7.29
CA HIS A 30 31.76 -1.40 -8.23
C HIS A 30 30.57 -2.31 -7.89
N ILE A 31 29.42 -1.72 -7.56
CA ILE A 31 28.19 -2.43 -7.21
C ILE A 31 27.11 -2.08 -8.24
N ILE A 32 26.39 -3.10 -8.68
CA ILE A 32 25.18 -2.96 -9.50
C ILE A 32 23.99 -3.14 -8.55
N HIS A 33 23.25 -2.07 -8.34
CA HIS A 33 22.08 -2.08 -7.46
C HIS A 33 20.86 -2.70 -8.16
N MET A 34 20.33 -3.78 -7.59
CA MET A 34 19.12 -4.46 -8.06
C MET A 34 18.20 -4.85 -6.87
N GLU A 35 18.55 -4.43 -5.67
CA GLU A 35 17.84 -4.78 -4.42
C GLU A 35 16.59 -3.94 -4.17
N VAL A 36 16.51 -2.75 -4.76
CA VAL A 36 15.36 -1.84 -4.63
C VAL A 36 14.94 -1.33 -5.99
N GLY A 37 13.66 -1.47 -6.30
CA GLY A 37 13.05 -0.82 -7.46
C GLY A 37 12.65 0.61 -7.10
N GLN A 38 13.40 1.60 -7.59
CA GLN A 38 13.04 3.01 -7.42
C GLN A 38 13.34 3.78 -8.71
N PRO A 39 12.55 4.84 -9.03
CA PRO A 39 12.84 5.70 -10.17
C PRO A 39 14.21 6.34 -10.06
N GLY A 40 15.00 6.29 -11.14
CA GLY A 40 16.31 6.96 -11.23
C GLY A 40 16.21 8.45 -11.56
N THR A 41 15.02 8.99 -11.78
CA THR A 41 14.76 10.38 -12.13
C THR A 41 14.28 11.19 -10.93
N PRO A 42 14.64 12.47 -10.83
CA PRO A 42 14.10 13.33 -9.79
C PRO A 42 12.59 13.58 -9.96
N ALA A 43 11.95 14.10 -8.92
CA ALA A 43 10.56 14.56 -9.02
C ALA A 43 10.36 15.55 -10.18
N PRO A 44 9.15 15.61 -10.78
CA PRO A 44 8.86 16.55 -11.88
C PRO A 44 9.28 17.98 -11.54
N GLN A 45 9.80 18.71 -12.54
CA GLN A 45 10.33 20.06 -12.35
C GLN A 45 9.30 20.98 -11.69
N ALA A 46 8.05 20.97 -12.17
CA ALA A 46 6.98 21.81 -11.62
C ALA A 46 6.71 21.53 -10.14
N ALA A 47 6.79 20.26 -9.70
CA ALA A 47 6.63 19.90 -8.29
C ALA A 47 7.77 20.47 -7.43
N ARG A 48 9.02 20.38 -7.91
CA ARG A 48 10.19 20.93 -7.20
C ARG A 48 10.14 22.45 -7.10
N GLU A 49 9.73 23.14 -8.16
CA GLU A 49 9.56 24.59 -8.18
C GLU A 49 8.44 25.04 -7.25
N ALA A 50 7.30 24.33 -7.24
CA ALA A 50 6.20 24.62 -6.33
C ALA A 50 6.60 24.46 -4.86
N VAL A 51 7.37 23.42 -4.52
CA VAL A 51 7.88 23.21 -3.16
C VAL A 51 8.83 24.34 -2.76
N ALA A 52 9.76 24.74 -3.64
CA ALA A 52 10.68 25.85 -3.36
C ALA A 52 9.93 27.16 -3.10
N ALA A 53 8.94 27.48 -3.94
CA ALA A 53 8.12 28.68 -3.78
C ALA A 53 7.29 28.64 -2.46
N ALA A 54 6.72 27.49 -2.11
CA ALA A 54 5.98 27.35 -0.87
C ALA A 54 6.87 27.52 0.38
N MET A 55 8.10 27.00 0.34
CA MET A 55 9.07 27.16 1.43
C MET A 55 9.47 28.60 1.68
N GLU A 56 9.46 29.46 0.66
CA GLU A 56 9.76 30.89 0.78
C GLU A 56 8.53 31.69 1.22
N ALA A 57 7.33 31.31 0.79
CA ALA A 57 6.12 32.11 0.97
C ALA A 57 5.29 31.71 2.20
N GLU A 58 5.40 30.47 2.68
CA GLU A 58 4.53 29.92 3.70
C GLU A 58 5.31 29.48 4.94
N SER A 59 4.66 29.56 6.11
CA SER A 59 5.25 29.11 7.37
C SER A 59 5.41 27.58 7.47
N LEU A 60 4.79 26.82 6.57
CA LEU A 60 4.74 25.34 6.58
C LEU A 60 4.38 24.75 7.95
N GLY A 61 3.40 25.37 8.60
CA GLY A 61 2.97 25.01 9.96
C GLY A 61 2.12 23.75 10.02
N TYR A 62 1.36 23.60 11.08
CA TYR A 62 0.45 22.46 11.26
C TYR A 62 -0.65 22.43 10.18
N THR A 63 -1.02 21.21 9.79
CA THR A 63 -2.18 20.95 8.93
C THR A 63 -3.35 20.45 9.78
N GLY A 64 -4.55 20.38 9.20
CA GLY A 64 -5.66 19.62 9.78
C GLY A 64 -5.31 18.15 9.94
N GLY A 65 -5.97 17.43 10.85
CA GLY A 65 -5.67 16.03 11.18
C GLY A 65 -5.74 15.06 10.00
N LEU A 66 -6.53 15.36 8.96
CA LEU A 66 -6.62 14.56 7.73
C LEU A 66 -5.64 15.04 6.64
N GLY A 67 -4.85 16.06 6.89
CA GLY A 67 -3.94 16.67 5.90
C GLY A 67 -4.52 17.91 5.22
N LEU A 68 -3.71 18.52 4.34
CA LEU A 68 -4.08 19.75 3.62
C LEU A 68 -5.35 19.54 2.80
N LEU A 69 -6.34 20.41 3.02
CA LEU A 69 -7.64 20.35 2.31
C LEU A 69 -7.46 20.42 0.78
N ALA A 70 -6.56 21.29 0.31
CA ALA A 70 -6.28 21.43 -1.12
C ALA A 70 -5.75 20.11 -1.73
N LEU A 71 -4.84 19.42 -1.04
CA LEU A 71 -4.32 18.12 -1.47
C LEU A 71 -5.41 17.05 -1.48
N ARG A 72 -6.22 16.97 -0.43
CA ARG A 72 -7.33 16.01 -0.33
C ARG A 72 -8.36 16.20 -1.45
N LYS A 73 -8.71 17.46 -1.78
CA LYS A 73 -9.59 17.78 -2.91
C LYS A 73 -8.93 17.39 -4.25
N ARG A 74 -7.62 17.62 -4.40
CA ARG A 74 -6.92 17.23 -5.63
C ARG A 74 -6.82 15.72 -5.79
N ILE A 75 -6.66 14.97 -4.69
CA ILE A 75 -6.73 13.50 -4.71
C ILE A 75 -8.14 13.03 -5.12
N ALA A 76 -9.18 13.60 -4.54
CA ALA A 76 -10.55 13.28 -4.93
C ALA A 76 -10.81 13.53 -6.42
N GLN A 77 -10.32 14.66 -6.95
CA GLN A 77 -10.38 14.96 -8.38
C GLN A 77 -9.57 13.96 -9.23
N LEU A 78 -8.41 13.46 -8.73
CA LEU A 78 -7.65 12.42 -9.42
C LEU A 78 -8.45 11.14 -9.60
N TYR A 79 -9.19 10.72 -8.56
CA TYR A 79 -10.06 9.54 -8.65
C TYR A 79 -11.21 9.73 -9.64
N GLN A 80 -11.78 10.93 -9.71
CA GLN A 80 -12.76 11.27 -10.74
C GLN A 80 -12.14 11.23 -12.15
N ASP A 81 -10.94 11.82 -12.33
CA ASP A 81 -10.27 11.92 -13.62
C ASP A 81 -9.81 10.53 -14.15
N TRP A 82 -9.34 9.64 -13.25
CA TRP A 82 -8.73 8.38 -13.63
C TRP A 82 -9.74 7.21 -13.66
N TYR A 83 -10.66 7.19 -12.70
CA TYR A 83 -11.54 6.04 -12.48
C TYR A 83 -13.02 6.36 -12.65
N GLY A 84 -13.38 7.64 -12.83
CA GLY A 84 -14.77 8.06 -12.85
C GLY A 84 -15.48 7.97 -11.49
N VAL A 85 -14.70 7.85 -10.40
CA VAL A 85 -15.23 7.71 -9.04
C VAL A 85 -15.42 9.09 -8.41
N GLU A 86 -16.64 9.39 -7.99
CA GLU A 86 -16.95 10.59 -7.22
C GLU A 86 -16.56 10.39 -5.74
N LEU A 87 -15.29 10.66 -5.42
CA LEU A 87 -14.76 10.49 -4.07
C LEU A 87 -14.98 11.75 -3.22
N ASN A 88 -15.66 11.62 -2.06
CA ASN A 88 -15.70 12.70 -1.09
C ASN A 88 -14.32 12.92 -0.48
N HIS A 89 -13.79 14.13 -0.61
CA HIS A 89 -12.48 14.50 -0.06
C HIS A 89 -12.38 14.34 1.47
N GLU A 90 -13.49 14.28 2.20
CA GLU A 90 -13.52 14.01 3.64
C GLU A 90 -13.13 12.55 3.97
N ARG A 91 -13.22 11.64 3.00
CA ARG A 91 -12.74 10.25 3.11
C ARG A 91 -11.26 10.12 2.81
N VAL A 92 -10.59 11.17 2.39
CA VAL A 92 -9.15 11.15 2.07
C VAL A 92 -8.33 11.54 3.29
N VAL A 93 -7.39 10.67 3.68
CA VAL A 93 -6.45 10.90 4.78
C VAL A 93 -5.02 10.89 4.23
N VAL A 94 -4.28 11.98 4.45
CA VAL A 94 -2.88 12.11 4.06
C VAL A 94 -1.98 11.62 5.19
N THR A 95 -1.06 10.72 4.87
CA THR A 95 -0.14 10.10 5.84
C THR A 95 1.32 10.27 5.44
N THR A 96 2.24 9.97 6.35
CA THR A 96 3.68 9.95 6.10
C THR A 96 4.09 8.66 5.37
N GLY A 97 3.56 8.48 4.17
CA GLY A 97 3.75 7.29 3.33
C GLY A 97 2.71 6.20 3.56
N SER A 98 2.69 5.23 2.64
CA SER A 98 1.72 4.11 2.65
C SER A 98 1.83 3.24 3.91
N SER A 99 3.03 3.04 4.48
CA SER A 99 3.21 2.27 5.72
C SER A 99 2.46 2.87 6.90
N ALA A 100 2.40 4.20 7.01
CA ALA A 100 1.57 4.86 8.01
C ALA A 100 0.08 4.70 7.68
N GLY A 101 -0.29 4.72 6.40
CA GLY A 101 -1.65 4.41 5.94
C GLY A 101 -2.10 3.01 6.35
N PHE A 102 -1.27 1.98 6.13
CA PHE A 102 -1.56 0.61 6.60
C PHE A 102 -1.68 0.54 8.11
N THR A 103 -0.80 1.19 8.85
CA THR A 103 -0.86 1.22 10.33
C THR A 103 -2.17 1.84 10.81
N LEU A 104 -2.61 2.94 10.23
CA LEU A 104 -3.88 3.58 10.57
C LEU A 104 -5.07 2.70 10.19
N ALA A 105 -5.11 2.15 8.97
CA ALA A 105 -6.17 1.28 8.51
C ALA A 105 -6.32 0.05 9.42
N PHE A 106 -5.22 -0.67 9.65
CA PHE A 106 -5.25 -1.86 10.52
C PHE A 106 -5.67 -1.55 11.95
N THR A 107 -5.21 -0.42 12.51
CA THR A 107 -5.57 -0.01 13.87
C THR A 107 -7.05 0.40 13.98
N SER A 108 -7.64 0.94 12.91
CA SER A 108 -9.04 1.35 12.90
C SER A 108 -10.01 0.20 12.61
N LEU A 109 -9.53 -0.86 11.92
CA LEU A 109 -10.36 -1.96 11.46
C LEU A 109 -10.30 -3.18 12.39
N PHE A 110 -9.18 -3.40 13.08
CA PHE A 110 -8.89 -4.68 13.72
C PHE A 110 -8.49 -4.56 15.18
N ASP A 111 -9.08 -5.37 16.02
CA ASP A 111 -8.61 -5.61 17.38
C ASP A 111 -7.40 -6.56 17.40
N ALA A 112 -6.64 -6.53 18.49
CA ALA A 112 -5.50 -7.43 18.66
C ALA A 112 -5.95 -8.91 18.60
N GLY A 113 -5.27 -9.70 17.78
CA GLY A 113 -5.61 -11.10 17.53
C GLY A 113 -6.49 -11.31 16.30
N ALA A 114 -7.00 -10.24 15.67
CA ALA A 114 -7.77 -10.36 14.42
C ALA A 114 -6.93 -10.98 13.31
N ARG A 115 -7.58 -11.75 12.44
CA ARG A 115 -7.00 -12.57 11.38
C ARG A 115 -7.06 -11.84 10.04
N VAL A 116 -5.90 -11.45 9.52
CA VAL A 116 -5.80 -10.68 8.26
C VAL A 116 -5.13 -11.53 7.18
N GLY A 117 -5.88 -11.81 6.12
CA GLY A 117 -5.40 -12.51 4.93
C GLY A 117 -4.50 -11.61 4.08
N ILE A 118 -3.39 -12.15 3.60
CA ILE A 118 -2.51 -11.52 2.61
C ILE A 118 -2.02 -12.56 1.61
N GLY A 119 -1.90 -12.17 0.34
CA GLY A 119 -1.37 -13.05 -0.71
C GLY A 119 0.10 -13.41 -0.52
N SER A 120 0.46 -14.63 -0.89
CA SER A 120 1.84 -15.14 -0.93
C SER A 120 2.13 -15.70 -2.34
N PRO A 121 3.14 -15.18 -3.06
CA PRO A 121 4.11 -14.15 -2.67
C PRO A 121 3.50 -12.77 -2.50
N GLY A 122 4.07 -11.94 -1.61
CA GLY A 122 3.58 -10.59 -1.34
C GLY A 122 4.62 -9.70 -0.66
N TYR A 123 4.31 -8.41 -0.52
CA TYR A 123 5.22 -7.43 0.04
C TYR A 123 5.49 -7.69 1.55
N PRO A 124 6.77 -7.84 1.96
CA PRO A 124 7.10 -8.30 3.31
C PRO A 124 6.65 -7.36 4.44
N SER A 125 6.52 -6.05 4.19
CA SER A 125 6.16 -5.08 5.22
C SER A 125 4.75 -5.30 5.78
N TYR A 126 3.82 -5.87 5.02
CA TYR A 126 2.49 -6.18 5.54
C TYR A 126 2.57 -7.07 6.77
N ARG A 127 3.32 -8.17 6.68
CA ARG A 127 3.52 -9.10 7.80
C ARG A 127 4.18 -8.44 9.00
N ALA A 128 5.15 -7.56 8.75
CA ALA A 128 5.84 -6.84 9.82
C ALA A 128 4.90 -5.89 10.57
N ILE A 129 4.06 -5.13 9.84
CA ILE A 129 3.08 -4.20 10.43
C ILE A 129 2.01 -4.98 11.19
N LEU A 130 1.43 -6.04 10.59
CA LEU A 130 0.42 -6.88 11.23
C LEU A 130 0.97 -7.46 12.55
N LYS A 131 2.17 -8.05 12.54
CA LYS A 131 2.81 -8.59 13.74
C LYS A 131 3.06 -7.51 14.80
N ALA A 132 3.53 -6.32 14.40
CA ALA A 132 3.76 -5.21 15.31
C ALA A 132 2.47 -4.70 15.97
N LEU A 133 1.34 -4.86 15.32
CA LEU A 133 0.01 -4.53 15.86
C LEU A 133 -0.65 -5.69 16.61
N SER A 134 0.04 -6.83 16.75
CA SER A 134 -0.49 -8.05 17.37
C SER A 134 -1.67 -8.66 16.61
N LEU A 135 -1.68 -8.52 15.29
CA LEU A 135 -2.64 -9.16 14.39
C LEU A 135 -2.08 -10.51 13.90
N GLU A 136 -2.97 -11.45 13.63
CA GLU A 136 -2.61 -12.75 13.06
C GLU A 136 -2.53 -12.61 11.53
N THR A 137 -1.39 -12.95 10.98
CA THR A 137 -1.20 -12.98 9.52
C THR A 137 -1.61 -14.34 8.97
N VAL A 138 -2.60 -14.35 8.10
CA VAL A 138 -3.03 -15.54 7.36
C VAL A 138 -2.47 -15.48 5.95
N LEU A 139 -1.54 -16.38 5.62
CA LEU A 139 -0.95 -16.44 4.28
C LEU A 139 -1.90 -17.21 3.35
N ILE A 140 -2.27 -16.60 2.24
CA ILE A 140 -3.05 -17.19 1.16
C ILE A 140 -2.08 -17.51 0.04
N GLU A 141 -1.77 -18.79 -0.14
CA GLU A 141 -0.88 -19.23 -1.20
C GLU A 141 -1.53 -19.01 -2.58
N CYS A 142 -0.93 -18.13 -3.36
CA CYS A 142 -1.47 -17.75 -4.67
C CYS A 142 -0.77 -18.53 -5.77
N ALA A 143 -1.52 -19.33 -6.51
CA ALA A 143 -1.00 -20.18 -7.57
C ALA A 143 -0.66 -19.38 -8.85
N ALA A 144 0.26 -19.90 -9.64
CA ALA A 144 0.67 -19.30 -10.91
C ALA A 144 -0.48 -19.22 -11.91
N GLU A 145 -1.40 -20.20 -11.88
CA GLU A 145 -2.61 -20.26 -12.69
C GLU A 145 -3.52 -19.06 -12.46
N ASN A 146 -3.54 -18.54 -11.23
CA ASN A 146 -4.27 -17.34 -10.83
C ASN A 146 -3.37 -16.09 -10.90
N ARG A 147 -2.27 -16.16 -11.64
CA ARG A 147 -1.32 -15.05 -11.82
C ARG A 147 -0.78 -14.52 -10.49
N PHE A 148 -0.58 -15.39 -9.50
CA PHE A 148 -0.15 -15.05 -8.14
C PHE A 148 -1.05 -14.03 -7.43
N GLN A 149 -2.34 -14.02 -7.75
CA GLN A 149 -3.36 -13.26 -7.05
C GLN A 149 -4.32 -14.22 -6.35
N PRO A 150 -4.84 -13.88 -5.15
CA PRO A 150 -5.86 -14.70 -4.49
C PRO A 150 -7.17 -14.67 -5.26
N VAL A 151 -7.91 -15.76 -5.20
CA VAL A 151 -9.27 -15.87 -5.74
C VAL A 151 -10.25 -16.24 -4.62
N PRO A 152 -11.56 -16.03 -4.77
CA PRO A 152 -12.53 -16.31 -3.71
C PRO A 152 -12.44 -17.70 -3.09
N SER A 153 -12.12 -18.72 -3.87
CA SER A 153 -11.97 -20.10 -3.38
C SER A 153 -10.76 -20.32 -2.46
N ASP A 154 -9.79 -19.41 -2.47
CA ASP A 154 -8.59 -19.50 -1.66
C ASP A 154 -8.78 -18.89 -0.26
N LEU A 155 -9.90 -18.16 -0.05
CA LEU A 155 -10.14 -17.44 1.18
C LEU A 155 -10.58 -18.40 2.31
N PRO A 156 -9.86 -18.42 3.45
CA PRO A 156 -10.39 -19.03 4.67
C PRO A 156 -11.69 -18.36 5.12
N SER A 157 -12.55 -19.11 5.77
CA SER A 157 -13.90 -18.65 6.17
C SER A 157 -13.94 -17.79 7.45
N ASP A 158 -12.81 -17.53 8.06
CA ASP A 158 -12.69 -16.90 9.37
C ASP A 158 -11.69 -15.71 9.37
N LEU A 159 -11.66 -14.98 8.26
CA LEU A 159 -10.89 -13.74 8.15
C LEU A 159 -11.67 -12.57 8.73
N ASP A 160 -10.98 -11.68 9.45
CA ASP A 160 -11.48 -10.36 9.83
C ASP A 160 -11.16 -9.31 8.76
N GLY A 161 -10.17 -9.57 7.91
CA GLY A 161 -9.81 -8.70 6.81
C GLY A 161 -8.97 -9.39 5.75
N LEU A 162 -9.00 -8.82 4.55
CA LEU A 162 -8.17 -9.22 3.41
C LEU A 162 -7.44 -8.00 2.86
N LEU A 163 -6.12 -8.12 2.70
CA LEU A 163 -5.31 -7.13 2.02
C LEU A 163 -4.74 -7.72 0.73
N VAL A 164 -4.95 -7.00 -0.36
CA VAL A 164 -4.38 -7.35 -1.67
C VAL A 164 -3.69 -6.14 -2.29
N ALA A 165 -2.73 -6.39 -3.17
CA ALA A 165 -2.06 -5.37 -3.97
C ALA A 165 -2.35 -5.58 -5.46
N SER A 166 -2.68 -4.50 -6.16
CA SER A 166 -2.91 -4.52 -7.62
C SER A 166 -2.53 -3.17 -8.22
N PRO A 167 -1.41 -3.11 -8.97
CA PRO A 167 -0.42 -4.14 -9.28
C PRO A 167 0.31 -4.68 -8.05
N ALA A 168 0.59 -5.98 -8.02
CA ALA A 168 1.18 -6.65 -6.87
C ALA A 168 2.71 -6.60 -6.86
N ASN A 169 3.28 -6.42 -5.68
CA ASN A 169 4.71 -6.63 -5.44
C ASN A 169 4.89 -8.02 -4.78
N PRO A 170 5.67 -8.98 -5.36
CA PRO A 170 6.65 -8.77 -6.44
C PRO A 170 6.17 -9.17 -7.85
N SER A 171 4.96 -9.72 -8.01
CA SER A 171 4.54 -10.37 -9.26
C SER A 171 4.25 -9.40 -10.42
N GLY A 172 3.94 -8.14 -10.13
CA GLY A 172 3.52 -7.14 -11.13
C GLY A 172 2.13 -7.42 -11.73
N THR A 173 1.42 -8.42 -11.23
CA THR A 173 0.11 -8.81 -11.77
C THR A 173 -1.00 -7.90 -11.23
N MET A 174 -2.05 -7.72 -12.03
CA MET A 174 -3.21 -6.91 -11.71
C MET A 174 -4.49 -7.73 -11.77
N PHE A 175 -5.45 -7.42 -10.91
CA PHE A 175 -6.82 -7.88 -11.09
C PHE A 175 -7.45 -7.23 -12.33
N ASP A 176 -8.35 -7.93 -12.97
CA ASP A 176 -9.39 -7.31 -13.78
C ASP A 176 -10.59 -6.94 -12.90
N ARG A 177 -11.52 -6.17 -13.46
CA ARG A 177 -12.71 -5.73 -12.72
C ARG A 177 -13.50 -6.90 -12.14
N ALA A 178 -13.73 -7.94 -12.93
CA ALA A 178 -14.54 -9.09 -12.52
C ALA A 178 -13.87 -9.88 -11.36
N GLY A 179 -12.55 -10.09 -11.45
CA GLY A 179 -11.79 -10.76 -10.39
C GLY A 179 -11.75 -9.95 -9.10
N LEU A 180 -11.59 -8.63 -9.20
CA LEU A 180 -11.61 -7.73 -8.04
C LEU A 180 -13.01 -7.68 -7.40
N GLU A 181 -14.06 -7.59 -8.21
CA GLU A 181 -15.46 -7.61 -7.75
C GLU A 181 -15.80 -8.91 -7.03
N ALA A 182 -15.43 -10.05 -7.60
CA ALA A 182 -15.65 -11.35 -6.99
C ALA A 182 -14.92 -11.49 -5.64
N LEU A 183 -13.68 -10.98 -5.56
CA LEU A 183 -12.89 -11.07 -4.35
C LEU A 183 -13.39 -10.13 -3.25
N ILE A 184 -13.78 -8.90 -3.60
CA ILE A 184 -14.40 -7.95 -2.68
C ILE A 184 -15.72 -8.53 -2.15
N GLY A 185 -16.59 -9.04 -3.03
CA GLY A 185 -17.85 -9.66 -2.64
C GLY A 185 -17.65 -10.83 -1.68
N ALA A 186 -16.76 -11.76 -2.00
CA ALA A 186 -16.47 -12.91 -1.14
C ALA A 186 -15.89 -12.52 0.23
N THR A 187 -15.15 -11.40 0.31
CA THR A 187 -14.62 -10.86 1.57
C THR A 187 -15.74 -10.23 2.40
N GLN A 188 -16.58 -9.42 1.76
CA GLN A 188 -17.72 -8.76 2.42
C GLN A 188 -18.80 -9.73 2.88
N ASP A 189 -19.04 -10.82 2.14
CA ASP A 189 -19.97 -11.90 2.53
C ASP A 189 -19.56 -12.59 3.85
N GLN A 190 -18.26 -12.54 4.19
CA GLN A 190 -17.75 -13.01 5.47
C GLN A 190 -17.81 -11.96 6.60
N GLY A 191 -18.22 -10.72 6.27
CA GLY A 191 -18.14 -9.59 7.20
C GLY A 191 -16.71 -9.07 7.41
N ALA A 192 -15.77 -9.47 6.56
CA ALA A 192 -14.36 -9.08 6.63
C ALA A 192 -14.11 -7.75 5.91
N ALA A 193 -13.16 -6.95 6.41
CA ALA A 193 -12.75 -5.71 5.79
C ALA A 193 -11.86 -5.97 4.56
N PHE A 194 -12.08 -5.23 3.46
CA PHE A 194 -11.25 -5.30 2.27
C PHE A 194 -10.30 -4.09 2.19
N ILE A 195 -9.00 -4.35 2.00
CA ILE A 195 -7.95 -3.34 1.88
C ILE A 195 -7.22 -3.55 0.56
N SER A 196 -7.24 -2.52 -0.31
CA SER A 196 -6.55 -2.50 -1.60
C SER A 196 -5.29 -1.65 -1.51
N ASP A 197 -4.13 -2.24 -1.77
CA ASP A 197 -2.89 -1.51 -2.01
C ASP A 197 -2.79 -1.17 -3.51
N GLU A 198 -2.93 0.11 -3.81
CA GLU A 198 -2.94 0.67 -5.16
C GLU A 198 -1.72 1.56 -5.44
N ILE A 199 -0.64 1.36 -4.69
CA ILE A 199 0.57 2.21 -4.75
C ILE A 199 1.19 2.27 -6.15
N TYR A 200 0.98 1.26 -6.99
CA TYR A 200 1.54 1.20 -8.34
C TYR A 200 0.57 1.63 -9.45
N HIS A 201 -0.59 2.19 -9.12
CA HIS A 201 -1.48 2.78 -10.12
C HIS A 201 -0.79 3.94 -10.85
N GLY A 202 -1.00 4.00 -12.17
CA GLY A 202 -0.39 5.01 -13.03
C GLY A 202 1.01 4.67 -13.56
N ILE A 203 1.56 3.50 -13.19
CA ILE A 203 2.79 2.95 -13.79
C ILE A 203 2.55 1.59 -14.45
N ASP A 204 1.32 1.29 -14.78
CA ASP A 204 0.84 0.15 -15.55
C ASP A 204 1.16 0.34 -17.04
N TYR A 205 1.41 -0.76 -17.77
CA TYR A 205 1.84 -0.73 -19.18
C TYR A 205 0.75 -1.16 -20.17
N ASP A 206 0.14 -2.32 -19.94
CA ASP A 206 -0.75 -2.94 -20.93
C ASP A 206 -2.19 -2.42 -20.84
N ARG A 207 -2.65 -2.13 -19.67
CA ARG A 207 -4.00 -1.64 -19.38
C ARG A 207 -4.01 -0.85 -18.07
N PRO A 208 -4.92 0.12 -17.91
CA PRO A 208 -5.11 0.79 -16.63
C PRO A 208 -5.47 -0.20 -15.52
N ALA A 209 -4.91 0.00 -14.33
CA ALA A 209 -5.32 -0.71 -13.14
C ALA A 209 -6.73 -0.31 -12.73
N VAL A 210 -7.48 -1.25 -12.15
CA VAL A 210 -8.84 -1.02 -11.64
C VAL A 210 -8.75 -0.69 -10.16
N SER A 211 -9.28 0.45 -9.74
CA SER A 211 -9.38 0.79 -8.33
C SER A 211 -10.51 0.02 -7.65
N ALA A 212 -10.29 -0.41 -6.41
CA ALA A 212 -11.33 -1.06 -5.62
C ALA A 212 -12.54 -0.13 -5.38
N LEU A 213 -12.33 1.20 -5.38
CA LEU A 213 -13.41 2.19 -5.31
C LEU A 213 -14.31 2.26 -6.55
N GLU A 214 -13.89 1.70 -7.69
CA GLU A 214 -14.77 1.52 -8.85
C GLU A 214 -15.78 0.38 -8.66
N VAL A 215 -15.52 -0.49 -7.68
CA VAL A 215 -16.32 -1.69 -7.38
C VAL A 215 -17.19 -1.49 -6.15
N SER A 216 -16.63 -0.95 -5.08
CA SER A 216 -17.34 -0.79 -3.80
C SER A 216 -16.90 0.46 -3.05
N ASP A 217 -17.84 1.12 -2.39
CA ASP A 217 -17.58 2.22 -1.46
C ASP A 217 -17.14 1.74 -0.06
N GLU A 218 -17.32 0.46 0.23
CA GLU A 218 -17.03 -0.18 1.53
C GLU A 218 -15.67 -0.87 1.52
N VAL A 219 -14.64 -0.18 0.99
CA VAL A 219 -13.28 -0.66 0.91
C VAL A 219 -12.29 0.40 1.42
N TYR A 220 -11.13 -0.05 1.87
CA TYR A 220 -10.01 0.84 2.21
C TYR A 220 -8.98 0.78 1.10
N VAL A 221 -8.61 1.93 0.56
CA VAL A 221 -7.59 2.05 -0.47
C VAL A 221 -6.37 2.75 0.10
N ILE A 222 -5.20 2.13 -0.10
CA ILE A 222 -3.90 2.73 0.22
C ILE A 222 -3.19 3.04 -1.10
N ASN A 223 -2.82 4.30 -1.27
CA ASN A 223 -2.10 4.77 -2.45
C ASN A 223 -0.96 5.70 -2.03
N SER A 224 -0.06 6.06 -2.93
CA SER A 224 1.02 7.00 -2.63
C SER A 224 1.46 7.78 -3.87
N PHE A 225 2.28 8.81 -3.63
CA PHE A 225 2.96 9.56 -4.69
C PHE A 225 4.43 9.11 -4.90
N SER A 226 4.83 8.03 -4.25
CA SER A 226 6.19 7.49 -4.37
C SER A 226 6.40 6.68 -5.64
#